data_8ad602e8a65a1ac08d90b3328e8a2e3d
#
_entry.id   8ad602e8a65a1ac08d90b3328e8a2e3d
#
_cell.length_a   1.000
_cell.length_b   1.000
_cell.length_c   1.000
_cell.angle_alpha   90.00
_cell.angle_beta   90.00
_cell.angle_gamma   90.00
#
_symmetry.space_group_name_H-M   'P 1'
#
loop_
_entity.id
_entity.type
_entity.pdbx_description
1 polymer ?
#
loop_
_entity_poly.entity_id
_entity_poly.type
_entity_poly.pdbx_seq_one_letter_code
_entity_poly.pdbx_strand_id
1 'polypeptide(L)'
;LIVSGIVLSGTRMIAQSRPSVGSIRVVSGTIVDENNKAMANIVIYIKGTDIRVISDTDGYFSLPLKDTKDHVLITNSYNTVSAIRDIPAGEGNYEMDIQLSYKLLGLPEVDIVGAKPQSYNSDIANSATRMDIPVMEIPGTVGVATRKLLEDQQATTMTEAIRNLGGVKGGPSGEASNINEVFSSRGFSMTNSRNYFRNGVRYLKFSNDALSSIERIEILKGPASVLYGAVEPGGIINFITKPTLYTPRYGATIRYGSYDYKQASIDISGPLNAKKTIRYRLNGMYEDADKFRKPQNSKRYDITPVIDIDLGRKTTLNIDADIFRDKRTQDPGVLHINNEVIDNGFKTFLGEPWAYGKFTNNSVGFQLTHRFNQNWSFRSSARQYFTHEDRLYF
;
A
#
# COMPACT_ATOMS: atom_id res chain seq x y z
N LEU A 1 3.30 5.92 68.68
CA LEU A 1 2.57 4.78 69.25
C LEU A 1 1.86 4.06 68.10
N ILE A 2 2.36 2.88 67.79
CA ILE A 2 1.86 1.97 66.78
C ILE A 2 0.82 1.08 67.46
N VAL A 3 -0.38 0.94 66.87
CA VAL A 3 -1.32 -0.11 67.18
C VAL A 3 -1.63 -0.91 65.95
N SER A 4 -1.12 -2.14 65.91
CA SER A 4 -1.41 -3.15 64.90
C SER A 4 -2.77 -3.77 65.18
N GLY A 5 -3.67 -3.69 64.23
CA GLY A 5 -4.90 -4.48 64.23
C GLY A 5 -4.82 -5.58 63.16
N ILE A 6 -4.74 -6.80 63.58
CA ILE A 6 -4.84 -8.00 62.74
C ILE A 6 -6.32 -8.25 62.44
N VAL A 7 -6.73 -8.15 61.20
CA VAL A 7 -8.05 -8.62 60.75
C VAL A 7 -7.84 -9.93 59.98
N LEU A 8 -8.26 -11.02 60.60
CA LEU A 8 -8.41 -12.32 59.96
C LEU A 8 -9.65 -12.29 59.06
N SER A 9 -9.46 -12.19 57.76
CA SER A 9 -10.51 -12.39 56.75
C SER A 9 -10.42 -13.83 56.24
N GLY A 10 -11.47 -14.59 56.48
CA GLY A 10 -11.61 -15.97 56.01
C GLY A 10 -11.59 -16.06 54.49
N THR A 11 -10.65 -16.80 53.97
CA THR A 11 -10.55 -17.15 52.53
C THR A 11 -11.65 -18.16 52.21
N ARG A 12 -12.72 -17.70 51.54
CA ARG A 12 -13.59 -18.63 50.81
C ARG A 12 -12.83 -19.09 49.57
N MET A 13 -12.46 -20.37 49.55
CA MET A 13 -12.07 -21.04 48.31
C MET A 13 -13.27 -21.05 47.37
N ILE A 14 -13.26 -20.15 46.39
CA ILE A 14 -14.06 -20.29 45.18
C ILE A 14 -13.28 -21.27 44.31
N ALA A 15 -13.83 -22.45 44.10
CA ALA A 15 -13.33 -23.39 43.11
C ALA A 15 -13.41 -22.69 41.75
N GLN A 16 -12.26 -22.24 41.23
CA GLN A 16 -12.16 -21.84 39.85
C GLN A 16 -12.44 -23.07 39.00
N SER A 17 -13.60 -23.10 38.34
CA SER A 17 -13.85 -24.03 37.26
C SER A 17 -12.73 -23.80 36.25
N ARG A 18 -11.88 -24.79 36.02
CA ARG A 18 -10.96 -24.80 34.88
C ARG A 18 -11.78 -24.51 33.63
N PRO A 19 -11.40 -23.51 32.82
CA PRO A 19 -12.03 -23.39 31.52
C PRO A 19 -11.84 -24.74 30.82
N SER A 20 -12.90 -25.32 30.33
CA SER A 20 -12.87 -26.50 29.47
C SER A 20 -11.94 -26.15 28.33
N VAL A 21 -10.85 -26.89 28.19
CA VAL A 21 -10.01 -26.81 26.97
C VAL A 21 -10.95 -27.25 25.86
N GLY A 22 -11.48 -26.27 25.14
CA GLY A 22 -12.30 -26.55 23.97
C GLY A 22 -11.49 -27.47 23.05
N SER A 23 -12.09 -28.51 22.58
CA SER A 23 -11.48 -29.45 21.64
C SER A 23 -10.94 -28.65 20.48
N ILE A 24 -9.62 -28.61 20.31
CA ILE A 24 -8.99 -27.96 19.16
C ILE A 24 -9.35 -28.81 17.96
N ARG A 25 -10.18 -28.27 17.07
CA ARG A 25 -10.49 -28.86 15.78
C ARG A 25 -9.38 -28.48 14.81
N VAL A 26 -8.87 -29.42 14.05
CA VAL A 26 -7.85 -29.16 13.03
C VAL A 26 -8.47 -29.35 11.64
N VAL A 27 -8.30 -28.31 10.79
CA VAL A 27 -8.59 -28.42 9.36
C VAL A 27 -7.26 -28.63 8.65
N SER A 28 -7.12 -29.72 7.95
CA SER A 28 -5.90 -30.11 7.24
C SER A 28 -6.20 -30.58 5.82
N GLY A 29 -5.19 -30.63 4.98
CA GLY A 29 -5.32 -31.13 3.62
C GLY A 29 -4.14 -30.75 2.74
N THR A 30 -4.25 -31.02 1.45
CA THR A 30 -3.23 -30.69 0.47
C THR A 30 -3.73 -29.68 -0.55
N ILE A 31 -2.82 -28.85 -1.03
CA ILE A 31 -3.07 -27.90 -2.10
C ILE A 31 -2.30 -28.35 -3.34
N VAL A 32 -3.01 -28.56 -4.42
CA VAL A 32 -2.45 -29.01 -5.70
C VAL A 32 -2.84 -28.07 -6.84
N ASP A 33 -2.07 -28.09 -7.91
CA ASP A 33 -2.40 -27.41 -9.16
C ASP A 33 -3.35 -28.24 -10.05
N GLU A 34 -3.69 -27.73 -11.23
CA GLU A 34 -4.54 -28.39 -12.23
C GLU A 34 -3.96 -29.73 -12.72
N ASN A 35 -2.67 -29.97 -12.51
CA ASN A 35 -1.96 -31.19 -12.88
C ASN A 35 -1.70 -32.11 -11.67
N ASN A 36 -2.38 -31.90 -10.54
CA ASN A 36 -2.19 -32.59 -9.26
C ASN A 36 -0.78 -32.48 -8.67
N LYS A 37 -0.04 -31.42 -9.01
CA LYS A 37 1.26 -31.17 -8.43
C LYS A 37 1.11 -30.33 -7.16
N ALA A 38 1.80 -30.70 -6.10
CA ALA A 38 1.81 -29.98 -4.81
C ALA A 38 2.20 -28.52 -4.97
N MET A 39 1.49 -27.64 -4.25
CA MET A 39 1.70 -26.20 -4.28
C MET A 39 2.15 -25.70 -2.92
N ALA A 40 3.42 -25.33 -2.80
CA ALA A 40 4.00 -24.70 -1.62
C ALA A 40 3.70 -23.20 -1.56
N ASN A 41 3.86 -22.62 -0.36
CA ASN A 41 3.75 -21.18 -0.10
C ASN A 41 2.38 -20.57 -0.43
N ILE A 42 1.32 -21.35 -0.34
CA ILE A 42 -0.05 -20.86 -0.43
C ILE A 42 -0.50 -20.42 0.96
N VAL A 43 -0.94 -19.18 1.09
CA VAL A 43 -1.52 -18.67 2.34
C VAL A 43 -2.97 -19.14 2.45
N ILE A 44 -3.29 -19.82 3.53
CA ILE A 44 -4.64 -20.31 3.86
C ILE A 44 -5.09 -19.57 5.12
N TYR A 45 -6.28 -18.98 5.11
CA TYR A 45 -6.81 -18.27 6.28
C TYR A 45 -8.31 -18.43 6.43
N ILE A 46 -8.79 -18.23 7.65
CA ILE A 46 -10.22 -18.25 7.98
C ILE A 46 -10.78 -16.83 7.88
N LYS A 47 -11.83 -16.68 7.09
CA LYS A 47 -12.53 -15.40 6.89
C LYS A 47 -12.98 -14.79 8.22
N GLY A 48 -12.60 -13.52 8.44
CA GLY A 48 -13.01 -12.78 9.65
C GLY A 48 -12.21 -13.10 10.92
N THR A 49 -11.11 -13.85 10.80
CA THR A 49 -10.22 -14.18 11.93
C THR A 49 -8.76 -13.91 11.58
N ASP A 50 -7.88 -13.93 12.58
CA ASP A 50 -6.43 -13.84 12.39
C ASP A 50 -5.76 -15.22 12.17
N ILE A 51 -6.57 -16.29 12.07
CA ILE A 51 -6.07 -17.66 11.92
C ILE A 51 -5.62 -17.86 10.49
N ARG A 52 -4.32 -18.13 10.28
CA ARG A 52 -3.71 -18.38 8.98
C ARG A 52 -2.55 -19.36 9.07
N VAL A 53 -2.31 -20.07 8.00
CA VAL A 53 -1.17 -20.99 7.82
C VAL A 53 -0.67 -20.89 6.38
N ILE A 54 0.50 -21.45 6.11
CA ILE A 54 1.11 -21.51 4.77
C ILE A 54 1.34 -22.99 4.44
N SER A 55 1.03 -23.40 3.21
CA SER A 55 1.31 -24.76 2.76
C SER A 55 2.81 -25.02 2.63
N ASP A 56 3.25 -26.21 3.04
CA ASP A 56 4.63 -26.66 2.96
C ASP A 56 5.04 -27.08 1.54
N THR A 57 6.23 -27.66 1.40
CA THR A 57 6.79 -28.11 0.11
C THR A 57 5.98 -29.21 -0.58
N ASP A 58 5.24 -29.99 0.21
CA ASP A 58 4.37 -31.06 -0.27
C ASP A 58 2.92 -30.58 -0.45
N GLY A 59 2.69 -29.27 -0.34
CA GLY A 59 1.38 -28.65 -0.43
C GLY A 59 0.50 -28.86 0.79
N TYR A 60 1.00 -29.47 1.85
CA TYR A 60 0.22 -29.77 3.03
C TYR A 60 0.02 -28.54 3.90
N PHE A 61 -1.18 -28.40 4.49
CA PHE A 61 -1.50 -27.40 5.48
C PHE A 61 -2.25 -27.98 6.66
N SER A 62 -2.11 -27.37 7.82
CA SER A 62 -2.82 -27.74 9.06
C SER A 62 -3.18 -26.49 9.83
N LEU A 63 -4.47 -26.25 10.03
CA LEU A 63 -5.03 -25.01 10.55
C LEU A 63 -5.90 -25.32 11.78
N PRO A 64 -5.46 -24.91 12.99
CA PRO A 64 -6.21 -25.17 14.22
C PRO A 64 -7.37 -24.18 14.37
N LEU A 65 -8.58 -24.68 14.62
CA LEU A 65 -9.78 -23.92 14.95
C LEU A 65 -10.07 -24.06 16.46
N LYS A 66 -10.47 -22.96 17.07
CA LYS A 66 -10.77 -22.91 18.52
C LYS A 66 -12.25 -23.16 18.84
N ASP A 67 -13.07 -23.33 17.81
CA ASP A 67 -14.50 -23.56 17.97
C ASP A 67 -15.01 -24.60 16.94
N THR A 68 -16.28 -24.95 17.05
CA THR A 68 -16.95 -25.96 16.23
C THR A 68 -17.96 -25.34 15.25
N LYS A 69 -17.89 -24.02 15.04
CA LYS A 69 -18.82 -23.31 14.15
C LYS A 69 -18.47 -23.47 12.68
N ASP A 70 -19.38 -23.04 11.83
CA ASP A 70 -19.10 -22.89 10.40
C ASP A 70 -18.03 -21.83 10.14
N HIS A 71 -17.12 -22.15 9.26
CA HIS A 71 -16.08 -21.23 8.83
C HIS A 71 -15.95 -21.20 7.31
N VAL A 72 -15.41 -20.10 6.80
CA VAL A 72 -15.05 -19.98 5.39
C VAL A 72 -13.53 -19.91 5.29
N LEU A 73 -12.95 -20.92 4.65
CA LEU A 73 -11.53 -20.97 4.34
C LEU A 73 -11.27 -20.29 3.00
N ILE A 74 -10.24 -19.46 2.96
CA ILE A 74 -9.82 -18.78 1.74
C ILE A 74 -8.35 -19.06 1.51
N THR A 75 -8.00 -19.45 0.28
CA THR A 75 -6.60 -19.55 -0.14
C THR A 75 -6.17 -18.27 -0.86
N ASN A 76 -4.97 -17.82 -0.64
CA ASN A 76 -4.39 -16.68 -1.33
C ASN A 76 -2.95 -16.97 -1.74
N SER A 77 -2.67 -16.80 -3.01
CA SER A 77 -1.32 -16.82 -3.54
C SER A 77 -1.23 -15.84 -4.70
N TYR A 78 -0.04 -15.35 -4.95
CA TYR A 78 0.22 -14.39 -6.03
C TYR A 78 -0.13 -14.94 -7.41
N ASN A 79 0.07 -16.23 -7.62
CA ASN A 79 0.00 -16.86 -8.94
C ASN A 79 -1.24 -17.76 -9.14
N THR A 80 -2.15 -17.82 -8.17
CA THR A 80 -3.31 -18.71 -8.27
C THR A 80 -4.63 -17.96 -8.12
N VAL A 81 -5.69 -18.51 -8.66
CA VAL A 81 -7.06 -18.07 -8.35
C VAL A 81 -7.35 -18.46 -6.91
N SER A 82 -7.80 -17.52 -6.10
CA SER A 82 -8.19 -17.80 -4.71
C SER A 82 -9.34 -18.81 -4.69
N ALA A 83 -9.20 -19.88 -3.93
CA ALA A 83 -10.30 -20.79 -3.66
C ALA A 83 -10.99 -20.41 -2.35
N ILE A 84 -12.31 -20.53 -2.35
CA ILE A 84 -13.15 -20.34 -1.17
C ILE A 84 -13.80 -21.70 -0.89
N ARG A 85 -13.69 -22.15 0.36
CA ARG A 85 -14.27 -23.41 0.80
C ARG A 85 -15.00 -23.21 2.12
N ASP A 86 -16.19 -23.77 2.22
CA ASP A 86 -16.94 -23.79 3.47
C ASP A 86 -16.46 -24.95 4.33
N ILE A 87 -16.22 -24.67 5.59
CA ILE A 87 -15.92 -25.66 6.63
C ILE A 87 -17.18 -25.79 7.47
N PRO A 88 -17.94 -26.88 7.37
CA PRO A 88 -19.17 -27.04 8.13
C PRO A 88 -18.90 -27.10 9.63
N ALA A 89 -19.88 -26.72 10.44
CA ALA A 89 -19.84 -26.92 11.88
C ALA A 89 -19.68 -28.41 12.23
N GLY A 90 -18.93 -28.71 13.27
CA GLY A 90 -18.76 -30.09 13.73
C GLY A 90 -17.63 -30.28 14.71
N GLU A 91 -17.64 -31.43 15.36
CA GLU A 91 -16.58 -31.89 16.25
C GLU A 91 -15.60 -32.78 15.49
N GLY A 92 -14.31 -32.67 15.81
CA GLY A 92 -13.26 -33.50 15.19
C GLY A 92 -12.55 -32.82 14.02
N ASN A 93 -11.51 -33.49 13.54
CA ASN A 93 -10.69 -32.97 12.44
C ASN A 93 -11.46 -33.03 11.13
N TYR A 94 -11.19 -32.03 10.28
CA TYR A 94 -11.79 -31.93 8.94
C TYR A 94 -10.68 -31.89 7.91
N GLU A 95 -10.74 -32.81 6.96
CA GLU A 95 -9.73 -32.92 5.89
C GLU A 95 -10.32 -32.48 4.56
N MET A 96 -9.57 -31.69 3.82
CA MET A 96 -10.00 -31.21 2.49
C MET A 96 -8.80 -30.96 1.59
N ASP A 97 -8.89 -31.48 0.37
CA ASP A 97 -7.93 -31.12 -0.67
C ASP A 97 -8.43 -29.96 -1.51
N ILE A 98 -7.52 -29.06 -1.86
CA ILE A 98 -7.84 -27.85 -2.59
C ILE A 98 -7.04 -27.83 -3.89
N GLN A 99 -7.75 -27.90 -5.02
CA GLN A 99 -7.13 -27.69 -6.31
C GLN A 99 -7.19 -26.21 -6.69
N LEU A 100 -6.04 -25.63 -7.03
CA LEU A 100 -5.92 -24.26 -7.45
C LEU A 100 -5.49 -24.16 -8.90
N SER A 101 -6.15 -23.28 -9.64
CA SER A 101 -5.73 -22.91 -10.99
C SER A 101 -4.68 -21.82 -10.92
N TYR A 102 -3.66 -21.88 -11.80
CA TYR A 102 -2.73 -20.76 -11.92
C TYR A 102 -3.45 -19.54 -12.49
N LYS A 103 -3.28 -18.42 -11.83
CA LYS A 103 -3.76 -17.15 -12.32
C LYS A 103 -2.95 -16.75 -13.54
N LEU A 104 -3.61 -16.53 -14.66
CA LEU A 104 -2.98 -15.87 -15.78
C LEU A 104 -2.61 -14.46 -15.34
N LEU A 105 -1.34 -14.10 -15.46
CA LEU A 105 -0.76 -12.89 -14.92
C LEU A 105 -1.56 -11.63 -15.28
N GLY A 106 -2.48 -11.26 -14.42
CA GLY A 106 -2.83 -9.88 -14.11
C GLY A 106 -2.31 -9.62 -12.70
N LEU A 107 -2.09 -8.39 -12.31
CA LEU A 107 -1.89 -8.00 -10.92
C LEU A 107 -2.87 -8.79 -10.04
N PRO A 108 -2.54 -9.15 -8.79
CA PRO A 108 -3.39 -10.02 -8.00
C PRO A 108 -4.82 -9.53 -8.05
N GLU A 109 -5.67 -10.28 -8.72
CA GLU A 109 -7.10 -10.11 -8.61
C GLU A 109 -7.42 -10.48 -7.17
N VAL A 110 -7.56 -9.46 -6.35
CA VAL A 110 -8.26 -9.62 -5.11
C VAL A 110 -9.72 -9.73 -5.51
N ASP A 111 -10.15 -10.92 -5.81
CA ASP A 111 -11.57 -11.20 -5.91
C ASP A 111 -12.13 -11.05 -4.49
N ILE A 112 -12.63 -9.84 -4.23
CA ILE A 112 -13.25 -9.50 -2.97
C ILE A 112 -14.69 -10.00 -3.02
N VAL A 113 -14.83 -11.32 -2.91
CA VAL A 113 -16.05 -11.88 -2.37
C VAL A 113 -15.89 -11.89 -0.85
N GLY A 114 -16.22 -10.77 -0.24
CA GLY A 114 -15.94 -10.48 1.15
C GLY A 114 -14.60 -9.74 1.30
N ALA A 115 -14.64 -8.50 1.77
CA ALA A 115 -13.46 -7.66 1.92
C ALA A 115 -12.34 -8.43 2.62
N LYS A 116 -11.19 -8.60 1.92
CA LYS A 116 -9.93 -8.95 2.59
C LYS A 116 -9.84 -8.05 3.81
N PRO A 117 -9.63 -8.54 5.04
CA PRO A 117 -9.42 -7.67 6.18
C PRO A 117 -8.30 -6.73 5.78
N GLN A 118 -8.61 -5.45 5.62
CA GLN A 118 -7.59 -4.47 5.29
C GLN A 118 -6.66 -4.42 6.49
N SER A 119 -5.42 -4.85 6.31
CA SER A 119 -4.41 -4.90 7.36
C SER A 119 -3.47 -3.71 7.24
N TYR A 120 -2.95 -3.26 8.38
CA TYR A 120 -1.84 -2.30 8.41
C TYR A 120 -0.53 -2.95 7.94
N ASN A 121 -0.43 -4.27 8.01
CA ASN A 121 0.71 -5.03 7.52
C ASN A 121 0.41 -5.58 6.13
N SER A 122 1.39 -5.55 5.24
CA SER A 122 1.34 -6.25 3.96
C SER A 122 2.00 -7.60 4.09
N ASP A 123 1.34 -8.63 3.57
CA ASP A 123 1.91 -9.97 3.52
C ASP A 123 2.92 -10.11 2.37
N ILE A 124 2.84 -9.25 1.37
CA ILE A 124 3.68 -9.29 0.16
C ILE A 124 4.29 -7.93 -0.16
N ALA A 125 5.48 -7.93 -0.78
CA ALA A 125 6.07 -6.77 -1.41
C ALA A 125 6.82 -7.16 -2.67
N ASN A 126 6.92 -6.24 -3.63
CA ASN A 126 7.60 -6.52 -4.91
C ASN A 126 8.87 -5.69 -5.14
N SER A 127 9.11 -4.68 -4.33
CA SER A 127 10.25 -3.77 -4.54
C SER A 127 11.60 -4.43 -4.36
N ALA A 128 11.71 -5.51 -3.61
CA ALA A 128 12.98 -6.18 -3.37
C ALA A 128 13.40 -7.15 -4.48
N THR A 129 12.45 -7.72 -5.21
CA THR A 129 12.72 -8.79 -6.20
C THR A 129 12.07 -8.53 -7.55
N ARG A 130 11.27 -7.47 -7.68
CA ARG A 130 10.36 -7.19 -8.80
C ARG A 130 9.30 -8.26 -9.03
N MET A 131 9.10 -9.13 -8.06
CA MET A 131 8.03 -10.13 -7.98
C MET A 131 7.33 -9.97 -6.64
N ASP A 132 6.03 -10.20 -6.59
CA ASP A 132 5.30 -10.21 -5.33
C ASP A 132 5.67 -11.49 -4.56
N ILE A 133 6.47 -11.33 -3.54
CA ILE A 133 6.86 -12.42 -2.64
C ILE A 133 6.49 -12.06 -1.20
N PRO A 134 6.32 -13.06 -0.33
CA PRO A 134 6.07 -12.81 1.08
C PRO A 134 7.15 -11.94 1.70
N VAL A 135 6.74 -10.90 2.46
CA VAL A 135 7.68 -9.94 3.07
C VAL A 135 8.71 -10.65 3.95
N MET A 136 8.32 -11.75 4.59
CA MET A 136 9.21 -12.55 5.46
C MET A 136 10.28 -13.34 4.70
N GLU A 137 10.12 -13.54 3.39
CA GLU A 137 11.08 -14.24 2.53
C GLU A 137 12.04 -13.29 1.81
N ILE A 138 11.84 -11.98 1.98
CA ILE A 138 12.68 -10.96 1.34
C ILE A 138 14.02 -10.87 2.05
N PRO A 139 15.15 -11.08 1.35
CA PRO A 139 16.50 -10.92 1.91
C PRO A 139 16.84 -9.42 2.02
N GLY A 140 16.05 -8.66 2.77
CA GLY A 140 16.21 -7.22 2.90
C GLY A 140 15.15 -6.60 3.80
N THR A 141 15.30 -5.32 4.10
CA THR A 141 14.34 -4.59 4.92
C THR A 141 13.38 -3.81 4.03
N VAL A 142 12.13 -4.23 3.98
CA VAL A 142 11.05 -3.53 3.28
C VAL A 142 10.04 -3.00 4.29
N GLY A 143 9.72 -1.71 4.20
CA GLY A 143 8.59 -1.11 4.89
C GLY A 143 7.43 -0.95 3.92
N VAL A 144 6.22 -1.27 4.33
CA VAL A 144 5.02 -1.12 3.50
C VAL A 144 3.97 -0.30 4.22
N ALA A 145 3.59 0.84 3.64
CA ALA A 145 2.40 1.58 4.04
C ALA A 145 1.23 1.10 3.18
N THR A 146 0.31 0.37 3.78
CA THR A 146 -0.85 -0.22 3.08
C THR A 146 -1.96 0.79 2.86
N ARG A 147 -2.89 0.52 1.95
CA ARG A 147 -4.06 1.37 1.71
C ARG A 147 -4.86 1.61 2.98
N LYS A 148 -5.06 0.58 3.80
CA LYS A 148 -5.75 0.68 5.10
C LYS A 148 -5.06 1.68 6.04
N LEU A 149 -3.74 1.62 6.12
CA LEU A 149 -2.97 2.56 6.92
C LEU A 149 -3.12 4.00 6.42
N LEU A 150 -3.04 4.21 5.09
CA LEU A 150 -3.21 5.52 4.48
C LEU A 150 -4.61 6.11 4.73
N GLU A 151 -5.64 5.30 4.64
CA GLU A 151 -7.04 5.71 4.85
C GLU A 151 -7.34 6.03 6.32
N ASP A 152 -6.92 5.19 7.25
CA ASP A 152 -7.17 5.40 8.68
C ASP A 152 -6.38 6.59 9.25
N GLN A 153 -5.18 6.82 8.72
CA GLN A 153 -4.40 8.02 9.05
C GLN A 153 -4.92 9.28 8.34
N GLN A 154 -5.84 9.13 7.38
CA GLN A 154 -6.26 10.20 6.48
C GLN A 154 -5.07 10.93 5.84
N ALA A 155 -4.02 10.18 5.49
CA ALA A 155 -2.80 10.73 4.94
C ALA A 155 -3.08 11.47 3.64
N THR A 156 -2.64 12.73 3.57
CA THR A 156 -2.75 13.60 2.39
C THR A 156 -1.40 13.85 1.73
N THR A 157 -0.32 13.62 2.49
CA THR A 157 1.06 13.80 2.06
C THR A 157 1.84 12.49 2.21
N MET A 158 2.94 12.39 1.49
CA MET A 158 3.84 11.24 1.59
C MET A 158 4.49 11.14 2.98
N THR A 159 4.86 12.28 3.57
CA THR A 159 5.41 12.33 4.94
C THR A 159 4.44 11.74 5.96
N GLU A 160 3.15 12.06 5.86
CA GLU A 160 2.12 11.46 6.71
C GLU A 160 1.98 9.96 6.42
N ALA A 161 1.98 9.56 5.16
CA ALA A 161 1.83 8.16 4.75
C ALA A 161 2.90 7.23 5.34
N ILE A 162 4.15 7.71 5.44
CA ILE A 162 5.28 6.88 5.87
C ILE A 162 5.72 7.10 7.32
N ARG A 163 5.08 8.03 8.06
CA ARG A 163 5.52 8.42 9.42
C ARG A 163 5.63 7.25 10.41
N ASN A 164 4.88 6.17 10.17
CA ASN A 164 4.89 4.98 11.01
C ASN A 164 5.85 3.89 10.49
N LEU A 165 6.57 4.15 9.40
CA LEU A 165 7.56 3.21 8.89
C LEU A 165 8.92 3.46 9.56
N GLY A 166 9.37 2.53 10.39
CA GLY A 166 10.66 2.64 11.09
C GLY A 166 11.84 2.83 10.12
N GLY A 167 12.82 3.65 10.52
CA GLY A 167 14.07 3.85 9.77
C GLY A 167 13.97 4.70 8.49
N VAL A 168 12.85 5.41 8.32
CA VAL A 168 12.65 6.41 7.27
C VAL A 168 12.18 7.70 7.91
N LYS A 169 12.74 8.81 7.52
CA LYS A 169 12.34 10.14 7.97
C LYS A 169 11.95 10.98 6.75
N GLY A 170 10.76 11.54 6.78
CA GLY A 170 10.28 12.53 5.81
C GLY A 170 10.20 13.91 6.45
N GLY A 171 10.29 14.93 5.63
CA GLY A 171 10.12 16.30 6.03
C GLY A 171 10.16 17.24 4.85
N PRO A 172 9.86 18.53 5.05
CA PRO A 172 10.05 19.54 4.03
C PRO A 172 11.54 19.61 3.66
N SER A 173 11.84 19.91 2.41
CA SER A 173 13.22 20.17 2.00
C SER A 173 13.70 21.45 2.71
N GLY A 174 14.93 21.44 3.23
CA GLY A 174 15.53 22.59 3.88
C GLY A 174 15.88 23.77 2.96
N GLU A 175 15.63 23.61 1.66
CA GLU A 175 15.70 24.71 0.71
C GLU A 175 14.37 25.49 0.74
N ALA A 176 14.45 26.81 0.58
CA ALA A 176 13.42 27.83 0.78
C ALA A 176 12.06 27.62 0.09
N SER A 177 11.68 26.41 -0.19
CA SER A 177 10.41 26.08 -0.82
C SER A 177 9.87 24.77 -0.23
N ASN A 178 8.79 24.84 0.51
CA ASN A 178 7.97 23.68 0.93
C ASN A 178 7.36 22.92 -0.25
N ILE A 179 8.09 22.82 -1.36
CA ILE A 179 7.59 22.33 -2.62
C ILE A 179 7.69 20.82 -2.69
N ASN A 180 8.78 20.28 -2.17
CA ASN A 180 9.07 18.87 -2.22
C ASN A 180 9.29 18.31 -0.82
N GLU A 181 8.69 17.17 -0.55
CA GLU A 181 9.06 16.35 0.59
C GLU A 181 10.37 15.64 0.28
N VAL A 182 11.33 15.75 1.16
CA VAL A 182 12.61 15.01 1.10
C VAL A 182 12.58 13.90 2.13
N PHE A 183 13.04 12.75 1.72
CA PHE A 183 13.10 11.59 2.59
C PHE A 183 14.54 11.16 2.79
N SER A 184 14.79 10.61 3.96
CA SER A 184 16.07 9.99 4.28
C SER A 184 15.85 8.60 4.89
N SER A 185 16.75 7.69 4.60
CA SER A 185 16.77 6.36 5.17
C SER A 185 18.19 5.98 5.51
N ARG A 186 18.40 5.44 6.71
CA ARG A 186 19.73 5.02 7.19
C ARG A 186 20.81 6.12 7.09
N GLY A 187 20.41 7.40 7.26
CA GLY A 187 21.31 8.54 7.16
C GLY A 187 21.57 9.08 5.76
N PHE A 188 21.07 8.43 4.71
CA PHE A 188 21.22 8.87 3.33
C PHE A 188 19.95 9.58 2.85
N SER A 189 20.14 10.66 2.12
CA SER A 189 19.03 11.36 1.43
C SER A 189 18.53 10.52 0.27
N MET A 190 17.21 10.44 0.11
CA MET A 190 16.56 9.82 -1.04
C MET A 190 16.06 10.93 -1.96
N THR A 191 16.76 11.15 -3.07
CA THR A 191 16.47 12.26 -3.98
C THR A 191 15.36 11.94 -4.96
N ASN A 192 14.60 12.95 -5.36
CA ASN A 192 13.46 12.83 -6.28
C ASN A 192 13.80 12.24 -7.64
N SER A 193 15.03 12.42 -8.11
CA SER A 193 15.44 11.97 -9.44
C SER A 193 15.95 10.53 -9.49
N ARG A 194 16.32 9.94 -8.35
CA ARG A 194 17.01 8.65 -8.33
C ARG A 194 16.31 7.56 -7.53
N ASN A 195 15.65 7.91 -6.44
CA ASN A 195 15.14 6.92 -5.46
C ASN A 195 13.63 6.68 -5.54
N TYR A 196 12.92 7.39 -6.43
CA TYR A 196 11.46 7.25 -6.57
C TYR A 196 11.10 6.38 -7.76
N PHE A 197 10.15 5.48 -7.53
CA PHE A 197 9.63 4.54 -8.52
C PHE A 197 8.12 4.49 -8.45
N ARG A 198 7.48 4.23 -9.58
CA ARG A 198 6.05 3.95 -9.69
C ARG A 198 5.88 2.63 -10.45
N ASN A 199 5.27 1.64 -9.82
CA ASN A 199 5.16 0.27 -10.34
C ASN A 199 6.51 -0.30 -10.82
N GLY A 200 7.60 0.03 -10.09
CA GLY A 200 8.96 -0.42 -10.42
C GLY A 200 9.66 0.35 -11.55
N VAL A 201 9.01 1.31 -12.20
CA VAL A 201 9.62 2.20 -13.19
C VAL A 201 10.05 3.50 -12.51
N ARG A 202 11.21 4.04 -12.87
CA ARG A 202 11.70 5.30 -12.29
C ARG A 202 10.66 6.40 -12.44
N TYR A 203 10.40 7.13 -11.37
CA TYR A 203 9.39 8.17 -11.30
C TYR A 203 10.05 9.51 -10.98
N LEU A 204 9.88 10.47 -11.90
CA LEU A 204 10.36 11.83 -11.70
C LEU A 204 9.31 12.60 -10.90
N LYS A 205 9.64 12.92 -9.66
CA LYS A 205 8.77 13.66 -8.75
C LYS A 205 9.22 15.10 -8.64
N PHE A 206 8.35 16.04 -8.94
CA PHE A 206 8.62 17.49 -8.86
C PHE A 206 7.77 18.22 -7.81
N SER A 207 6.79 17.53 -7.24
CA SER A 207 5.92 18.09 -6.19
C SER A 207 5.40 16.97 -5.28
N ASN A 208 4.57 17.31 -4.30
CA ASN A 208 3.96 16.33 -3.42
C ASN A 208 2.89 15.54 -4.17
N ASP A 209 3.02 14.21 -4.18
CA ASP A 209 2.11 13.34 -4.90
C ASP A 209 0.73 13.27 -4.25
N ALA A 210 -0.28 13.07 -5.09
CA ALA A 210 -1.59 12.65 -4.63
C ALA A 210 -1.57 11.15 -4.26
N LEU A 211 -2.12 10.81 -3.11
CA LEU A 211 -2.21 9.42 -2.65
C LEU A 211 -3.50 8.71 -3.09
N SER A 212 -4.36 9.39 -3.84
CA SER A 212 -5.67 8.88 -4.27
C SER A 212 -5.58 7.62 -5.13
N SER A 213 -4.60 7.57 -6.03
CA SER A 213 -4.35 6.45 -6.94
C SER A 213 -3.43 5.36 -6.38
N ILE A 214 -2.89 5.54 -5.15
CA ILE A 214 -1.89 4.66 -4.57
C ILE A 214 -2.57 3.56 -3.74
N GLU A 215 -2.20 2.31 -4.00
CA GLU A 215 -2.64 1.14 -3.24
C GLU A 215 -1.75 0.90 -2.02
N ARG A 216 -0.43 1.01 -2.21
CA ARG A 216 0.55 0.92 -1.14
C ARG A 216 1.85 1.60 -1.52
N ILE A 217 2.62 1.95 -0.51
CA ILE A 217 3.95 2.53 -0.68
C ILE A 217 4.94 1.53 -0.10
N GLU A 218 5.87 1.08 -0.92
CA GLU A 218 6.93 0.18 -0.50
C GLU A 218 8.26 0.93 -0.42
N ILE A 219 8.97 0.78 0.70
CA ILE A 219 10.29 1.37 0.91
C ILE A 219 11.30 0.25 1.13
N LEU A 220 12.11 0.00 0.12
CA LEU A 220 13.24 -0.91 0.22
C LEU A 220 14.42 -0.13 0.79
N LYS A 221 14.90 -0.52 1.97
CA LYS A 221 15.96 0.17 2.71
C LYS A 221 17.31 -0.45 2.44
N GLY A 222 18.28 0.39 2.05
CA GLY A 222 19.65 -0.05 1.74
C GLY A 222 19.91 -0.19 0.25
N PRO A 223 21.04 -0.82 -0.14
CA PRO A 223 21.47 -0.89 -1.54
C PRO A 223 20.44 -1.61 -2.41
N ALA A 224 19.98 -0.93 -3.47
CA ALA A 224 19.00 -1.47 -4.42
C ALA A 224 19.49 -1.37 -5.88
N SER A 225 20.76 -1.03 -6.11
CA SER A 225 21.31 -0.74 -7.43
C SER A 225 21.27 -1.91 -8.41
N VAL A 226 21.31 -3.14 -7.90
CA VAL A 226 21.24 -4.35 -8.74
C VAL A 226 19.96 -4.40 -9.57
N LEU A 227 18.82 -4.00 -8.97
CA LEU A 227 17.50 -4.05 -9.63
C LEU A 227 17.06 -2.70 -10.18
N TYR A 228 17.56 -1.61 -9.61
CA TYR A 228 17.05 -0.27 -9.87
C TYR A 228 18.07 0.68 -10.48
N GLY A 229 19.31 0.20 -10.74
CA GLY A 229 20.38 0.99 -11.32
C GLY A 229 20.94 2.04 -10.35
N ALA A 230 21.33 3.20 -10.84
CA ALA A 230 21.93 4.26 -10.04
C ALA A 230 20.88 4.86 -9.07
N VAL A 231 20.92 4.42 -7.80
CA VAL A 231 20.13 4.90 -6.68
C VAL A 231 21.02 5.25 -5.51
N GLU A 232 20.60 6.17 -4.65
CA GLU A 232 21.32 6.51 -3.43
C GLU A 232 21.27 5.34 -2.42
N PRO A 233 22.28 5.19 -1.56
CA PRO A 233 22.38 4.04 -0.64
C PRO A 233 21.25 3.91 0.38
N GLY A 234 20.46 4.96 0.60
CA GLY A 234 19.29 4.95 1.48
C GLY A 234 18.21 3.96 1.06
N GLY A 235 18.16 3.59 -0.21
CA GLY A 235 17.17 2.68 -0.77
C GLY A 235 16.25 3.33 -1.78
N ILE A 236 15.06 2.77 -1.97
CA ILE A 236 14.06 3.27 -2.91
C ILE A 236 12.69 3.41 -2.27
N ILE A 237 11.89 4.30 -2.84
CA ILE A 237 10.45 4.46 -2.55
C ILE A 237 9.70 4.07 -3.82
N ASN A 238 8.84 3.05 -3.73
CA ASN A 238 8.07 2.56 -4.86
C ASN A 238 6.57 2.72 -4.57
N PHE A 239 5.90 3.52 -5.39
CA PHE A 239 4.46 3.72 -5.36
C PHE A 239 3.79 2.63 -6.16
N ILE A 240 3.01 1.79 -5.52
CA ILE A 240 2.18 0.80 -6.19
C ILE A 240 0.79 1.38 -6.38
N THR A 241 0.37 1.50 -7.62
CA THR A 241 -0.94 2.05 -7.95
C THR A 241 -2.05 1.02 -7.77
N LYS A 242 -3.26 1.50 -7.55
CA LYS A 242 -4.46 0.67 -7.46
C LYS A 242 -4.67 -0.09 -8.77
N PRO A 243 -4.83 -1.43 -8.75
CA PRO A 243 -5.09 -2.23 -9.95
C PRO A 243 -6.51 -2.02 -10.48
N THR A 244 -6.76 -2.36 -11.74
CA THR A 244 -8.11 -2.48 -12.28
C THR A 244 -8.84 -3.66 -11.66
N LEU A 245 -10.16 -3.62 -11.62
CA LEU A 245 -10.99 -4.65 -10.98
C LEU A 245 -11.83 -5.42 -12.02
N TYR A 246 -12.06 -6.70 -11.76
CA TYR A 246 -12.94 -7.56 -12.56
C TYR A 246 -14.43 -7.40 -12.22
N THR A 247 -14.72 -6.74 -11.10
CA THR A 247 -16.07 -6.39 -10.64
C THR A 247 -16.21 -4.88 -10.59
N PRO A 248 -17.37 -4.33 -10.96
CA PRO A 248 -17.61 -2.90 -10.86
C PRO A 248 -17.45 -2.38 -9.43
N ARG A 249 -16.74 -1.29 -9.27
CA ARG A 249 -16.59 -0.55 -8.02
C ARG A 249 -16.75 0.94 -8.29
N TYR A 250 -17.50 1.61 -7.43
CA TYR A 250 -17.70 3.05 -7.47
C TYR A 250 -17.48 3.61 -6.06
N GLY A 251 -16.61 4.56 -5.94
CA GLY A 251 -16.31 5.22 -4.68
C GLY A 251 -16.19 6.73 -4.90
N ALA A 252 -16.73 7.49 -3.96
CA ALA A 252 -16.51 8.93 -3.87
C ALA A 252 -16.24 9.29 -2.41
N THR A 253 -15.33 10.23 -2.19
CA THR A 253 -14.97 10.70 -0.86
C THR A 253 -14.89 12.21 -0.87
N ILE A 254 -15.52 12.85 0.10
CA ILE A 254 -15.40 14.27 0.35
C ILE A 254 -14.79 14.45 1.74
N ARG A 255 -13.78 15.31 1.84
CA ARG A 255 -13.13 15.67 3.10
C ARG A 255 -13.20 17.17 3.30
N TYR A 256 -13.44 17.57 4.53
CA TYR A 256 -13.41 18.95 4.96
C TYR A 256 -12.63 19.05 6.26
N GLY A 257 -11.84 20.10 6.43
CA GLY A 257 -10.95 20.21 7.59
C GLY A 257 -10.55 21.65 7.92
N SER A 258 -9.66 21.77 8.88
CA SER A 258 -9.11 23.06 9.30
C SER A 258 -8.36 23.75 8.15
N TYR A 259 -8.25 25.07 8.24
CA TYR A 259 -7.62 25.93 7.22
C TYR A 259 -8.33 25.83 5.85
N ASP A 260 -9.65 25.81 5.88
CA ASP A 260 -10.52 25.70 4.70
C ASP A 260 -10.17 24.52 3.78
N TYR A 261 -9.62 23.44 4.37
CA TYR A 261 -9.28 22.24 3.63
C TYR A 261 -10.51 21.58 3.04
N LYS A 262 -10.51 21.43 1.73
CA LYS A 262 -11.57 20.80 0.95
C LYS A 262 -10.94 19.81 -0.02
N GLN A 263 -11.39 18.57 0.00
CA GLN A 263 -10.94 17.55 -0.95
C GLN A 263 -12.14 16.74 -1.42
N ALA A 264 -12.21 16.52 -2.73
CA ALA A 264 -13.12 15.56 -3.35
C ALA A 264 -12.30 14.53 -4.12
N SER A 265 -12.65 13.26 -4.03
CA SER A 265 -12.01 12.20 -4.80
C SER A 265 -13.00 11.15 -5.27
N ILE A 266 -12.68 10.53 -6.41
CA ILE A 266 -13.43 9.42 -7.00
C ILE A 266 -12.50 8.23 -7.26
N ASP A 267 -13.04 7.04 -7.19
CA ASP A 267 -12.38 5.77 -7.49
C ASP A 267 -13.37 4.84 -8.17
N ILE A 268 -13.26 4.73 -9.49
CA ILE A 268 -14.20 3.99 -10.33
C ILE A 268 -13.40 2.92 -11.08
N SER A 269 -13.85 1.67 -11.02
CA SER A 269 -13.19 0.56 -11.69
C SER A 269 -14.17 -0.53 -12.11
N GLY A 270 -13.82 -1.30 -13.12
CA GLY A 270 -14.60 -2.45 -13.56
C GLY A 270 -14.24 -2.94 -14.96
N PRO A 271 -14.89 -4.01 -15.42
CA PRO A 271 -14.73 -4.52 -16.77
C PRO A 271 -15.50 -3.64 -17.78
N LEU A 272 -14.91 -3.46 -18.96
CA LEU A 272 -15.53 -2.78 -20.10
C LEU A 272 -16.27 -3.75 -21.05
N ASN A 273 -16.01 -5.05 -20.92
CA ASN A 273 -16.65 -6.06 -21.75
C ASN A 273 -17.13 -7.28 -20.92
N ALA A 274 -18.08 -8.05 -21.47
CA ALA A 274 -18.65 -9.22 -20.80
C ALA A 274 -17.61 -10.31 -20.49
N LYS A 275 -16.58 -10.44 -21.31
CA LYS A 275 -15.46 -11.39 -21.10
C LYS A 275 -14.46 -10.92 -20.05
N LYS A 276 -14.62 -9.69 -19.53
CA LYS A 276 -13.72 -9.04 -18.56
C LYS A 276 -12.25 -8.98 -19.00
N THR A 277 -12.00 -9.06 -20.30
CA THR A 277 -10.65 -9.00 -20.87
C THR A 277 -10.14 -7.57 -21.02
N ILE A 278 -11.03 -6.59 -20.95
CA ILE A 278 -10.68 -5.17 -20.92
C ILE A 278 -11.26 -4.60 -19.63
N ARG A 279 -10.40 -4.06 -18.79
CA ARG A 279 -10.77 -3.48 -17.48
C ARG A 279 -10.21 -2.07 -17.38
N TYR A 280 -10.89 -1.23 -16.64
CA TYR A 280 -10.45 0.14 -16.41
C TYR A 280 -10.46 0.48 -14.93
N ARG A 281 -9.67 1.48 -14.57
CA ARG A 281 -9.80 2.21 -13.32
C ARG A 281 -9.54 3.69 -13.56
N LEU A 282 -10.36 4.52 -12.95
CA LEU A 282 -10.20 5.96 -12.93
C LEU A 282 -10.15 6.43 -11.49
N ASN A 283 -9.02 6.98 -11.09
CA ASN A 283 -8.93 7.74 -9.85
C ASN A 283 -8.88 9.22 -10.19
N GLY A 284 -9.62 10.03 -9.44
CA GLY A 284 -9.60 11.47 -9.55
C GLY A 284 -9.56 12.11 -8.17
N MET A 285 -8.85 13.24 -8.04
CA MET A 285 -8.80 14.01 -6.81
C MET A 285 -8.68 15.50 -7.12
N TYR A 286 -9.42 16.31 -6.39
CA TYR A 286 -9.26 17.75 -6.31
C TYR A 286 -9.11 18.18 -4.85
N GLU A 287 -8.17 19.09 -4.58
CA GLU A 287 -7.91 19.61 -3.25
C GLU A 287 -7.70 21.13 -3.33
N ASP A 288 -8.31 21.85 -2.40
CA ASP A 288 -8.12 23.27 -2.16
C ASP A 288 -7.98 23.49 -0.65
N ALA A 289 -6.89 24.10 -0.23
CA ALA A 289 -6.58 24.28 1.18
C ALA A 289 -5.77 25.53 1.44
N ASP A 290 -6.11 26.25 2.50
CA ASP A 290 -5.24 27.22 3.11
C ASP A 290 -4.17 26.55 3.96
N LYS A 291 -3.19 27.30 4.41
CA LYS A 291 -2.17 26.85 5.36
C LYS A 291 -2.26 27.65 6.66
N PHE A 292 -1.58 27.19 7.67
CA PHE A 292 -1.59 27.84 8.99
C PHE A 292 -0.96 29.25 8.97
N ARG A 293 -0.06 29.52 8.03
CA ARG A 293 0.47 30.86 7.75
C ARG A 293 -0.31 31.50 6.61
N LYS A 294 -1.07 32.55 6.89
CA LYS A 294 -1.79 33.26 5.82
C LYS A 294 -0.86 34.28 5.16
N PRO A 295 -0.97 34.51 3.82
CA PRO A 295 -2.03 34.08 2.90
C PRO A 295 -1.73 32.81 2.08
N GLN A 296 -0.99 31.87 2.62
CA GLN A 296 -0.64 30.66 1.89
C GLN A 296 -1.86 29.81 1.54
N ASN A 297 -1.91 29.33 0.31
CA ASN A 297 -2.87 28.36 -0.17
C ASN A 297 -2.23 27.32 -1.08
N SER A 298 -2.96 26.24 -1.33
CA SER A 298 -2.55 25.14 -2.20
C SER A 298 -3.78 24.59 -2.92
N LYS A 299 -3.69 24.46 -4.26
CA LYS A 299 -4.71 23.82 -5.10
C LYS A 299 -4.07 22.69 -5.90
N ARG A 300 -4.61 21.48 -5.77
CA ARG A 300 -4.08 20.30 -6.45
C ARG A 300 -5.20 19.55 -7.14
N TYR A 301 -4.91 18.96 -8.28
CA TYR A 301 -5.75 17.90 -8.84
C TYR A 301 -4.90 16.80 -9.46
N ASP A 302 -5.42 15.60 -9.40
CA ASP A 302 -4.82 14.39 -9.91
C ASP A 302 -5.88 13.55 -10.61
N ILE A 303 -5.59 13.09 -11.82
CA ILE A 303 -6.45 12.19 -12.58
C ILE A 303 -5.57 11.07 -13.12
N THR A 304 -5.87 9.85 -12.69
CA THR A 304 -5.09 8.66 -13.05
C THR A 304 -5.99 7.60 -13.68
N PRO A 305 -6.17 7.60 -15.01
CA PRO A 305 -6.80 6.51 -15.75
C PRO A 305 -5.84 5.33 -15.92
N VAL A 306 -6.35 4.13 -15.81
CA VAL A 306 -5.65 2.86 -16.04
C VAL A 306 -6.53 1.95 -16.87
N ILE A 307 -5.95 1.27 -17.85
CA ILE A 307 -6.61 0.25 -18.65
C ILE A 307 -5.73 -1.00 -18.69
N ASP A 308 -6.31 -2.14 -18.37
CA ASP A 308 -5.72 -3.45 -18.56
C ASP A 308 -6.42 -4.17 -19.71
N ILE A 309 -5.63 -4.70 -20.64
CA ILE A 309 -6.10 -5.45 -21.81
C ILE A 309 -5.43 -6.83 -21.79
N ASP A 310 -6.24 -7.88 -21.60
CA ASP A 310 -5.78 -9.26 -21.74
C ASP A 310 -5.80 -9.64 -23.24
N LEU A 311 -4.61 -9.65 -23.86
CA LEU A 311 -4.39 -10.01 -25.28
C LEU A 311 -4.45 -11.53 -25.50
N GLY A 312 -4.92 -12.28 -24.53
CA GLY A 312 -5.04 -13.72 -24.50
C GLY A 312 -4.79 -14.24 -23.09
N ARG A 313 -4.72 -15.57 -22.95
CA ARG A 313 -4.57 -16.21 -21.63
C ARG A 313 -3.22 -15.96 -20.94
N LYS A 314 -2.21 -15.50 -21.68
CA LYS A 314 -0.83 -15.40 -21.17
C LYS A 314 -0.23 -13.98 -21.30
N THR A 315 -0.96 -13.04 -21.89
CA THR A 315 -0.42 -11.71 -22.18
C THR A 315 -1.38 -10.64 -21.72
N THR A 316 -0.88 -9.73 -20.90
CA THR A 316 -1.63 -8.55 -20.46
C THR A 316 -0.85 -7.30 -20.81
N LEU A 317 -1.53 -6.33 -21.41
CA LEU A 317 -1.06 -4.98 -21.63
C LEU A 317 -1.73 -4.03 -20.64
N ASN A 318 -0.94 -3.37 -19.81
CA ASN A 318 -1.39 -2.29 -18.94
C ASN A 318 -1.00 -0.95 -19.58
N ILE A 319 -1.93 -0.01 -19.61
CA ILE A 319 -1.72 1.37 -20.04
C ILE A 319 -2.24 2.26 -18.92
N ASP A 320 -1.40 3.14 -18.42
CA ASP A 320 -1.80 4.11 -17.41
C ASP A 320 -1.31 5.51 -17.76
N ALA A 321 -2.07 6.49 -17.31
CA ALA A 321 -1.63 7.88 -17.38
C ALA A 321 -1.78 8.53 -16.00
N ASP A 322 -1.05 9.63 -15.83
CA ASP A 322 -1.07 10.45 -14.63
C ASP A 322 -1.10 11.92 -15.08
N ILE A 323 -2.14 12.63 -14.67
CA ILE A 323 -2.35 14.04 -15.01
C ILE A 323 -2.41 14.81 -13.71
N PHE A 324 -1.28 15.38 -13.32
CA PHE A 324 -1.14 16.06 -12.05
C PHE A 324 -0.85 17.56 -12.22
N ARG A 325 -1.53 18.36 -11.41
CA ARG A 325 -1.30 19.80 -11.30
C ARG A 325 -1.30 20.19 -9.83
N ASP A 326 -0.37 21.06 -9.51
CA ASP A 326 -0.23 21.62 -8.17
C ASP A 326 0.13 23.11 -8.29
N LYS A 327 -0.66 23.96 -7.67
CA LYS A 327 -0.40 25.38 -7.54
C LYS A 327 -0.43 25.76 -6.08
N ARG A 328 0.63 26.41 -5.60
CA ARG A 328 0.74 26.83 -4.21
C ARG A 328 1.47 28.13 -4.04
N THR A 329 1.18 28.83 -2.95
CA THR A 329 1.99 29.97 -2.50
C THR A 329 3.34 29.46 -2.00
N GLN A 330 4.42 30.12 -2.39
CA GLN A 330 5.77 29.82 -1.91
C GLN A 330 5.92 30.31 -0.46
N ASP A 331 6.47 29.46 0.39
CA ASP A 331 6.79 29.79 1.79
C ASP A 331 8.31 29.75 1.97
N PRO A 332 8.97 30.89 2.24
CA PRO A 332 10.41 30.91 2.50
C PRO A 332 10.81 30.20 3.81
N GLY A 333 9.82 29.86 4.66
CA GLY A 333 10.07 29.21 5.93
C GLY A 333 10.30 30.21 7.06
N VAL A 334 11.32 29.96 7.88
CA VAL A 334 11.71 30.80 9.00
C VAL A 334 13.00 31.55 8.70
N LEU A 335 13.12 32.76 9.24
CA LEU A 335 14.33 33.57 9.09
C LEU A 335 15.44 32.99 9.96
N HIS A 336 16.61 32.81 9.36
CA HIS A 336 17.81 32.36 10.04
C HIS A 336 18.96 33.39 9.83
N ILE A 337 19.43 33.97 10.89
CA ILE A 337 20.48 34.99 10.85
C ILE A 337 21.57 34.60 11.85
N ASN A 338 22.83 34.66 11.44
CA ASN A 338 23.99 34.34 12.28
C ASN A 338 23.89 33.00 13.05
N ASN A 339 23.40 31.99 12.39
CA ASN A 339 23.18 30.65 12.97
C ASN A 339 22.08 30.58 14.04
N GLU A 340 21.23 31.58 14.14
CA GLU A 340 20.09 31.64 15.05
C GLU A 340 18.79 31.75 14.28
N VAL A 341 17.78 30.98 14.70
CA VAL A 341 16.43 31.11 14.18
C VAL A 341 15.76 32.29 14.82
N ILE A 342 15.36 33.28 14.01
CA ILE A 342 14.61 34.43 14.48
C ILE A 342 13.14 34.03 14.69
N ASP A 343 12.70 34.12 15.94
CA ASP A 343 11.29 33.84 16.28
C ASP A 343 10.42 35.06 15.91
N ASN A 344 9.78 34.93 14.74
CA ASN A 344 8.77 35.91 14.30
C ASN A 344 7.35 35.43 14.62
N GLY A 345 7.23 34.39 15.45
CA GLY A 345 5.96 33.69 15.70
C GLY A 345 5.64 32.70 14.58
N PHE A 346 5.21 31.51 14.95
CA PHE A 346 5.00 30.37 14.01
C PHE A 346 3.95 30.63 12.91
N LYS A 347 3.04 31.61 13.11
CA LYS A 347 2.01 32.00 12.14
C LYS A 347 2.45 33.08 11.16
N THR A 348 3.64 33.69 11.37
CA THR A 348 4.10 34.75 10.51
C THR A 348 4.57 34.23 9.17
N PHE A 349 3.99 34.76 8.11
CA PHE A 349 4.39 34.48 6.75
C PHE A 349 5.46 35.54 6.34
N LEU A 350 6.63 35.05 5.96
CA LEU A 350 7.76 35.89 5.59
C LEU A 350 7.96 36.05 4.09
N GLY A 351 7.10 35.39 3.30
CA GLY A 351 7.14 35.48 1.86
C GLY A 351 6.23 36.55 1.30
N GLU A 352 6.16 36.57 -0.03
CA GLU A 352 5.30 37.49 -0.76
C GLU A 352 4.00 36.81 -1.19
N PRO A 353 2.83 37.45 -1.03
CA PRO A 353 1.55 36.84 -1.39
C PRO A 353 1.42 36.45 -2.88
N TRP A 354 2.19 37.11 -3.74
CA TRP A 354 2.22 36.85 -5.18
C TRP A 354 3.22 35.77 -5.58
N ALA A 355 4.11 35.35 -4.68
CA ALA A 355 5.08 34.29 -4.94
C ALA A 355 4.36 32.94 -5.04
N TYR A 356 4.60 32.22 -6.10
CA TYR A 356 3.92 30.93 -6.36
C TYR A 356 4.84 29.88 -6.97
N GLY A 357 4.42 28.62 -6.83
CA GLY A 357 4.90 27.50 -7.62
C GLY A 357 3.74 26.80 -8.30
N LYS A 358 3.86 26.61 -9.62
CA LYS A 358 2.94 25.79 -10.42
C LYS A 358 3.70 24.60 -10.99
N PHE A 359 3.18 23.43 -10.70
CA PHE A 359 3.78 22.16 -11.11
C PHE A 359 2.81 21.40 -11.98
N THR A 360 3.28 21.02 -13.13
CA THR A 360 2.60 20.12 -14.06
C THR A 360 3.44 18.87 -14.16
N ASN A 361 2.87 17.73 -13.81
CA ASN A 361 3.54 16.44 -13.95
C ASN A 361 2.58 15.46 -14.63
N ASN A 362 2.75 15.29 -15.93
CA ASN A 362 1.99 14.30 -16.68
C ASN A 362 2.88 13.13 -17.03
N SER A 363 2.31 11.94 -17.06
CA SER A 363 3.02 10.78 -17.59
C SER A 363 2.07 9.80 -18.26
N VAL A 364 2.62 9.03 -19.18
CA VAL A 364 1.96 7.87 -19.80
C VAL A 364 2.87 6.67 -19.64
N GLY A 365 2.33 5.58 -19.13
CA GLY A 365 3.03 4.33 -18.89
C GLY A 365 2.44 3.19 -19.70
N PHE A 366 3.31 2.27 -20.10
CA PHE A 366 2.96 1.01 -20.76
C PHE A 366 3.70 -0.11 -20.06
N GLN A 367 2.99 -1.20 -19.78
CA GLN A 367 3.60 -2.42 -19.27
C GLN A 367 3.02 -3.62 -19.99
N LEU A 368 3.88 -4.37 -20.67
CA LEU A 368 3.53 -5.66 -21.27
C LEU A 368 4.05 -6.77 -20.37
N THR A 369 3.17 -7.68 -20.00
CA THR A 369 3.54 -8.88 -19.27
C THR A 369 3.13 -10.09 -20.07
N HIS A 370 4.08 -11.00 -20.33
CA HIS A 370 3.83 -12.27 -21.00
C HIS A 370 4.35 -13.45 -20.17
N ARG A 371 3.53 -14.48 -20.00
CA ARG A 371 3.92 -15.73 -19.34
C ARG A 371 4.12 -16.81 -20.38
N PHE A 372 5.35 -17.27 -20.54
CA PHE A 372 5.64 -18.40 -21.41
C PHE A 372 5.12 -19.72 -20.82
N ASN A 373 5.43 -19.92 -19.54
CA ASN A 373 5.03 -21.10 -18.75
C ASN A 373 5.02 -20.75 -17.25
N GLN A 374 4.92 -21.74 -16.39
CA GLN A 374 4.88 -21.57 -14.94
C GLN A 374 6.17 -20.95 -14.34
N ASN A 375 7.32 -21.19 -14.99
CA ASN A 375 8.64 -20.79 -14.49
C ASN A 375 9.19 -19.54 -15.19
N TRP A 376 8.68 -19.19 -16.37
CA TRP A 376 9.20 -18.09 -17.17
C TRP A 376 8.15 -17.06 -17.51
N SER A 377 8.43 -15.83 -17.16
CA SER A 377 7.63 -14.67 -17.55
C SER A 377 8.54 -13.53 -18.04
N PHE A 378 8.00 -12.75 -18.93
CA PHE A 378 8.65 -11.54 -19.45
C PHE A 378 7.80 -10.33 -19.07
N ARG A 379 8.45 -9.28 -18.57
CA ARG A 379 7.82 -7.99 -18.30
C ARG A 379 8.67 -6.90 -18.92
N SER A 380 8.02 -6.06 -19.74
CA SER A 380 8.61 -4.84 -20.28
C SER A 380 7.78 -3.65 -19.86
N SER A 381 8.42 -2.58 -19.44
CA SER A 381 7.74 -1.37 -18.98
C SER A 381 8.44 -0.14 -19.55
N ALA A 382 7.68 0.82 -20.01
CA ALA A 382 8.15 2.12 -20.45
C ALA A 382 7.23 3.22 -19.91
N ARG A 383 7.81 4.38 -19.59
CA ARG A 383 7.05 5.56 -19.15
C ARG A 383 7.67 6.82 -19.71
N GLN A 384 6.83 7.67 -20.25
CA GLN A 384 7.18 9.01 -20.73
C GLN A 384 6.64 10.05 -19.76
N TYR A 385 7.45 11.04 -19.44
CA TYR A 385 7.11 12.17 -18.56
C TYR A 385 7.07 13.47 -19.34
N PHE A 386 6.12 14.32 -19.00
CA PHE A 386 5.95 15.67 -19.48
C PHE A 386 5.79 16.57 -18.26
N THR A 387 6.89 17.19 -17.84
CA THR A 387 6.93 18.00 -16.63
C THR A 387 7.17 19.46 -17.00
N HIS A 388 6.46 20.33 -16.30
CA HIS A 388 6.66 21.77 -16.42
C HIS A 388 6.56 22.40 -15.03
N GLU A 389 7.49 23.26 -14.74
CA GLU A 389 7.56 23.98 -13.50
C GLU A 389 7.68 25.47 -13.80
N ASP A 390 6.77 26.26 -13.21
CA ASP A 390 6.73 27.71 -13.26
C ASP A 390 6.74 28.23 -11.82
N ARG A 391 7.81 28.92 -11.44
CA ARG A 391 7.97 29.47 -10.11
C ARG A 391 8.26 30.94 -10.17
N LEU A 392 7.61 31.68 -9.30
CA LEU A 392 7.93 33.07 -9.05
C LEU A 392 8.37 33.20 -7.59
N TYR A 393 9.60 33.56 -7.41
CA TYR A 393 10.20 33.82 -6.10
C TYR A 393 10.18 35.33 -5.80
N PHE A 394 10.40 35.65 -4.54
CA PHE A 394 10.62 37.01 -4.04
C PHE A 394 12.11 37.34 -4.11
#